data_528e2400701e9e3de6999517ea9903c4
#
_entry.id   528e2400701e9e3de6999517ea9903c4
#
_cell.length_a   1.000
_cell.length_b   1.000
_cell.length_c   1.000
_cell.angle_alpha   90.00
_cell.angle_beta   90.00
_cell.angle_gamma   90.00
#
_symmetry.space_group_name_H-M   'P 1'
#
loop_
_entity.id
_entity.type
_entity.pdbx_description
1 polymer ?
#
loop_
_entity_poly.entity_id
_entity_poly.type
_entity_poly.pdbx_seq_one_letter_code
_entity_poly.pdbx_strand_id
1 'polypeptide(L)'
;MNHATFFQCCVTLILLNIQTFAGVLIQQIQIMKKDKNTLTDLIDKSNHTDRTNHKPSTEIEKSKVHIIVEIIEYVPNAVVSKTIIKKTTGNVTVTSFDSGEELAEKTSPFDNFVQIIDGVAEVVINEKNYLLRTGDGIVIPAHAPHCFNANEQFKMISTVIKSGYED
;
A
#
# COMPACT_ATOMS: atom_id res chain seq x y z
N MET A 1 -6.18 -31.66 55.01
CA MET A 1 -6.69 -31.31 53.67
C MET A 1 -5.62 -31.62 52.67
N ASN A 2 -5.87 -32.61 51.79
CA ASN A 2 -4.84 -33.27 50.99
C ASN A 2 -4.45 -32.42 49.74
N HIS A 3 -3.15 -32.19 49.57
CA HIS A 3 -2.56 -31.51 48.39
C HIS A 3 -2.96 -32.16 47.06
N ALA A 4 -3.35 -33.42 47.04
CA ALA A 4 -3.75 -34.18 45.84
C ALA A 4 -5.08 -33.66 45.22
N THR A 5 -6.04 -33.22 46.04
CA THR A 5 -7.34 -32.72 45.53
C THR A 5 -7.26 -31.34 44.92
N PHE A 6 -6.29 -30.52 45.32
CA PHE A 6 -6.12 -29.16 44.75
C PHE A 6 -5.46 -29.24 43.35
N PHE A 7 -4.53 -30.17 43.15
CA PHE A 7 -3.87 -30.37 41.87
C PHE A 7 -4.81 -30.95 40.80
N GLN A 8 -5.73 -31.84 41.20
CA GLN A 8 -6.72 -32.44 40.30
C GLN A 8 -7.74 -31.40 39.81
N CYS A 9 -8.11 -30.43 40.64
CA CYS A 9 -9.05 -29.36 40.29
C CYS A 9 -8.42 -28.33 39.32
N CYS A 10 -7.13 -28.01 39.47
CA CYS A 10 -6.42 -27.12 38.55
C CYS A 10 -6.22 -27.73 37.15
N VAL A 11 -5.88 -29.01 37.07
CA VAL A 11 -5.66 -29.70 35.79
C VAL A 11 -6.97 -29.85 35.01
N THR A 12 -8.09 -30.11 35.66
CA THR A 12 -9.42 -30.17 35.01
C THR A 12 -9.88 -28.81 34.52
N LEU A 13 -9.62 -27.72 35.25
CA LEU A 13 -9.95 -26.36 34.82
C LEU A 13 -9.12 -25.92 33.60
N ILE A 14 -7.84 -26.28 33.55
CA ILE A 14 -6.96 -25.98 32.42
C ILE A 14 -7.40 -26.76 31.17
N LEU A 15 -7.76 -28.04 31.31
CA LEU A 15 -8.24 -28.88 30.20
C LEU A 15 -9.60 -28.40 29.67
N LEU A 16 -10.52 -27.90 30.52
CA LEU A 16 -11.79 -27.34 30.09
C LEU A 16 -11.58 -26.03 29.28
N ASN A 17 -10.64 -25.18 29.70
CA ASN A 17 -10.31 -23.96 28.96
C ASN A 17 -9.67 -24.23 27.58
N ILE A 18 -8.84 -25.27 27.48
CA ILE A 18 -8.23 -25.65 26.20
C ILE A 18 -9.30 -26.18 25.23
N GLN A 19 -10.26 -26.97 25.69
CA GLN A 19 -11.35 -27.48 24.86
C GLN A 19 -12.30 -26.38 24.37
N THR A 20 -12.62 -25.38 25.22
CA THR A 20 -13.45 -24.25 24.82
C THR A 20 -12.70 -23.35 23.81
N PHE A 21 -11.40 -23.12 23.99
CA PHE A 21 -10.60 -22.32 23.07
C PHE A 21 -10.44 -23.01 21.69
N ALA A 22 -10.23 -24.33 21.69
CA ALA A 22 -10.17 -25.12 20.45
C ALA A 22 -11.51 -25.12 19.69
N GLY A 23 -12.63 -25.19 20.42
CA GLY A 23 -13.98 -25.13 19.84
C GLY A 23 -14.27 -23.78 19.16
N VAL A 24 -13.90 -22.67 19.83
CA VAL A 24 -14.06 -21.31 19.27
C VAL A 24 -13.17 -21.11 18.04
N LEU A 25 -11.93 -21.61 18.07
CA LEU A 25 -11.01 -21.51 16.94
C LEU A 25 -11.50 -22.30 15.71
N ILE A 26 -12.06 -23.50 15.94
CA ILE A 26 -12.65 -24.33 14.86
C ILE A 26 -13.88 -23.63 14.26
N GLN A 27 -14.74 -23.00 15.08
CA GLN A 27 -15.86 -22.24 14.59
C GLN A 27 -15.43 -21.04 13.75
N GLN A 28 -14.42 -20.30 14.17
CA GLN A 28 -13.86 -19.17 13.40
C GLN A 28 -13.31 -19.62 12.04
N ILE A 29 -12.61 -20.76 12.00
CA ILE A 29 -12.09 -21.34 10.75
C ILE A 29 -13.25 -21.79 9.82
N GLN A 30 -14.33 -22.33 10.37
CA GLN A 30 -15.52 -22.75 9.62
C GLN A 30 -16.25 -21.52 9.01
N ILE A 31 -16.37 -20.43 9.76
CA ILE A 31 -16.97 -19.16 9.29
C ILE A 31 -16.12 -18.60 8.13
N MET A 32 -14.80 -18.52 8.28
CA MET A 32 -13.89 -18.03 7.24
C MET A 32 -13.92 -18.90 5.96
N LYS A 33 -14.14 -20.22 6.08
CA LYS A 33 -14.30 -21.12 4.93
C LYS A 33 -15.64 -20.93 4.22
N LYS A 34 -16.71 -20.65 4.98
CA LYS A 34 -18.03 -20.40 4.42
C LYS A 34 -18.09 -19.09 3.62
N ASP A 35 -17.41 -18.05 4.12
CA ASP A 35 -17.33 -16.75 3.43
C ASP A 35 -16.52 -16.83 2.13
N LYS A 36 -15.46 -17.66 2.08
CA LYS A 36 -14.71 -17.91 0.84
C LYS A 36 -15.55 -18.62 -0.24
N ASN A 37 -16.38 -19.59 0.14
CA ASN A 37 -17.23 -20.29 -0.83
C ASN A 37 -18.36 -19.39 -1.36
N THR A 38 -18.91 -18.51 -0.51
CA THR A 38 -19.93 -17.52 -0.93
C THR A 38 -19.33 -16.48 -1.87
N LEU A 39 -18.06 -16.08 -1.66
CA LEU A 39 -17.36 -15.14 -2.52
C LEU A 39 -17.05 -15.73 -3.91
N THR A 40 -16.69 -17.03 -3.97
CA THR A 40 -16.46 -17.75 -5.25
C THR A 40 -17.76 -17.88 -6.06
N ASP A 41 -18.88 -18.19 -5.41
CA ASP A 41 -20.21 -18.31 -6.07
C ASP A 41 -20.75 -16.95 -6.57
N LEU A 42 -20.37 -15.83 -5.94
CA LEU A 42 -20.70 -14.48 -6.40
C LEU A 42 -19.83 -14.05 -7.59
N ILE A 43 -18.58 -14.51 -7.65
CA ILE A 43 -17.65 -14.24 -8.76
C ILE A 43 -18.08 -15.00 -10.03
N ASP A 44 -18.54 -16.26 -9.90
CA ASP A 44 -19.01 -17.06 -11.05
C ASP A 44 -20.34 -16.57 -11.65
N LYS A 45 -21.19 -15.90 -10.87
CA LYS A 45 -22.46 -15.34 -11.38
C LYS A 45 -22.29 -13.99 -12.08
N SER A 46 -21.15 -13.30 -11.93
CA SER A 46 -20.87 -12.03 -12.61
C SER A 46 -20.23 -12.19 -14.00
N ASN A 47 -19.90 -13.41 -14.41
CA ASN A 47 -19.19 -13.69 -15.66
C ASN A 47 -20.09 -13.97 -16.87
N HIS A 48 -21.32 -13.44 -16.91
CA HIS A 48 -22.12 -13.51 -18.14
C HIS A 48 -22.40 -12.10 -18.67
N THR A 49 -21.87 -11.87 -19.89
CA THR A 49 -22.00 -10.68 -20.76
C THR A 49 -21.15 -9.46 -20.40
N ASP A 50 -19.90 -9.38 -20.88
CA ASP A 50 -19.54 -8.45 -21.97
C ASP A 50 -18.10 -8.72 -22.44
N ARG A 51 -17.95 -9.23 -23.68
CA ARG A 51 -16.63 -9.40 -24.32
C ARG A 51 -16.21 -8.07 -24.93
N THR A 52 -15.92 -7.09 -24.13
CA THR A 52 -15.06 -5.99 -24.51
C THR A 52 -13.66 -6.29 -23.98
N ASN A 53 -12.67 -6.29 -24.84
CA ASN A 53 -11.23 -6.42 -24.52
C ASN A 53 -10.80 -5.28 -23.61
N HIS A 54 -11.21 -5.28 -22.35
CA HIS A 54 -10.75 -4.32 -21.35
C HIS A 54 -9.48 -4.89 -20.74
N LYS A 55 -8.32 -4.46 -21.28
CA LYS A 55 -7.02 -4.59 -20.59
C LYS A 55 -7.22 -4.06 -19.16
N PRO A 56 -6.93 -4.83 -18.10
CA PRO A 56 -7.16 -4.37 -16.72
C PRO A 56 -6.50 -3.01 -16.55
N SER A 57 -7.29 -2.02 -16.18
CA SER A 57 -6.85 -0.66 -15.91
C SER A 57 -5.84 -0.71 -14.76
N THR A 58 -4.62 -0.26 -14.99
CA THR A 58 -3.60 -0.10 -13.93
C THR A 58 -3.89 1.09 -13.03
N GLU A 59 -4.90 1.90 -13.37
CA GLU A 59 -5.36 3.06 -12.61
C GLU A 59 -6.32 2.64 -11.48
N ILE A 60 -6.44 3.48 -10.44
CA ILE A 60 -7.44 3.28 -9.40
C ILE A 60 -8.86 3.49 -9.96
N GLU A 61 -9.86 2.92 -9.27
CA GLU A 61 -11.27 3.02 -9.68
C GLU A 61 -11.75 4.47 -9.65
N LYS A 62 -12.38 4.92 -10.76
CA LYS A 62 -12.92 6.28 -10.89
C LYS A 62 -14.25 6.42 -10.17
N SER A 63 -14.58 7.65 -9.76
CA SER A 63 -15.84 7.99 -9.07
C SER A 63 -16.06 7.24 -7.75
N LYS A 64 -14.95 6.77 -7.12
CA LYS A 64 -14.93 6.18 -5.81
C LYS A 64 -14.01 6.98 -4.89
N VAL A 65 -14.40 7.12 -3.63
CA VAL A 65 -13.58 7.76 -2.60
C VAL A 65 -12.47 6.79 -2.18
N HIS A 66 -11.24 7.27 -2.17
CA HIS A 66 -10.06 6.53 -1.73
C HIS A 66 -9.33 7.33 -0.65
N ILE A 67 -8.91 6.66 0.42
CA ILE A 67 -7.96 7.23 1.38
C ILE A 67 -6.57 7.02 0.78
N ILE A 68 -5.98 8.09 0.25
CA ILE A 68 -4.79 8.01 -0.61
C ILE A 68 -3.60 7.36 0.08
N VAL A 69 -3.41 7.62 1.38
CA VAL A 69 -2.32 7.02 2.16
C VAL A 69 -2.48 5.50 2.35
N GLU A 70 -3.71 4.98 2.21
CA GLU A 70 -4.04 3.56 2.39
C GLU A 70 -4.10 2.77 1.07
N ILE A 71 -4.04 3.43 -0.10
CA ILE A 71 -4.10 2.73 -1.39
C ILE A 71 -2.83 1.94 -1.70
N ILE A 72 -1.76 2.18 -0.96
CA ILE A 72 -0.48 1.50 -1.09
C ILE A 72 0.08 1.19 0.30
N GLU A 73 0.59 -0.03 0.48
CA GLU A 73 1.20 -0.49 1.71
C GLU A 73 2.73 -0.35 1.66
N TYR A 74 3.36 -0.29 2.84
CA TYR A 74 4.81 -0.50 2.95
C TYR A 74 5.12 -1.97 2.74
N VAL A 75 6.03 -2.26 1.83
CA VAL A 75 6.50 -3.62 1.56
C VAL A 75 7.95 -3.71 2.02
N PRO A 76 8.30 -4.68 2.90
CA PRO A 76 9.65 -4.79 3.43
C PRO A 76 10.71 -4.89 2.32
N ASN A 77 11.76 -4.08 2.44
CA ASN A 77 12.89 -3.97 1.51
C ASN A 77 12.44 -3.70 0.06
N ALA A 78 11.45 -2.83 -0.12
CA ALA A 78 10.96 -2.52 -1.46
C ALA A 78 10.45 -1.09 -1.62
N VAL A 79 10.58 -0.59 -2.84
CA VAL A 79 9.87 0.59 -3.33
C VAL A 79 8.72 0.12 -4.20
N VAL A 80 7.48 0.46 -3.83
CA VAL A 80 6.27 0.06 -4.54
C VAL A 80 5.55 1.29 -5.07
N SER A 81 5.03 1.21 -6.30
CA SER A 81 4.30 2.30 -6.93
C SER A 81 2.94 1.86 -7.46
N LYS A 82 1.94 2.73 -7.31
CA LYS A 82 0.59 2.54 -7.85
C LYS A 82 0.14 3.78 -8.61
N THR A 83 -0.35 3.58 -9.83
CA THR A 83 -0.81 4.67 -10.68
C THR A 83 -2.24 5.08 -10.29
N ILE A 84 -2.44 6.36 -9.98
CA ILE A 84 -3.77 6.94 -9.74
C ILE A 84 -4.41 7.31 -11.07
N ILE A 85 -3.71 8.12 -11.88
CA ILE A 85 -4.16 8.59 -13.20
C ILE A 85 -2.99 8.49 -14.17
N LYS A 86 -3.23 8.01 -15.40
CA LYS A 86 -2.24 8.01 -16.46
C LYS A 86 -2.87 8.52 -17.76
N LYS A 87 -2.30 9.58 -18.31
CA LYS A 87 -2.67 10.20 -19.58
C LYS A 87 -1.42 10.45 -20.42
N THR A 88 -1.61 10.74 -21.70
CA THR A 88 -0.52 11.18 -22.58
C THR A 88 0.13 12.45 -22.08
N THR A 89 -0.66 13.36 -21.54
CA THR A 89 -0.26 14.69 -21.04
C THR A 89 0.26 14.68 -19.59
N GLY A 90 0.27 13.55 -18.90
CA GLY A 90 0.78 13.46 -17.54
C GLY A 90 0.34 12.22 -16.79
N ASN A 91 0.88 12.05 -15.59
CA ASN A 91 0.51 10.96 -14.69
C ASN A 91 0.57 11.37 -13.24
N VAL A 92 -0.27 10.75 -12.43
CA VAL A 92 -0.26 10.83 -10.97
C VAL A 92 -0.01 9.43 -10.43
N THR A 93 1.02 9.31 -9.58
CA THR A 93 1.46 8.04 -9.00
C THR A 93 1.65 8.19 -7.51
N VAL A 94 1.23 7.21 -6.73
CA VAL A 94 1.61 7.06 -5.32
C VAL A 94 2.74 6.06 -5.23
N THR A 95 3.75 6.37 -4.43
CA THR A 95 4.88 5.47 -4.18
C THR A 95 5.14 5.37 -2.69
N SER A 96 5.35 4.15 -2.19
CA SER A 96 5.80 3.86 -0.84
C SER A 96 7.25 3.37 -0.87
N PHE A 97 8.01 3.81 0.12
CA PHE A 97 9.41 3.43 0.32
C PHE A 97 9.57 2.79 1.69
N ASP A 98 10.16 1.62 1.75
CA ASP A 98 10.61 1.07 3.03
C ASP A 98 11.87 1.78 3.51
N SER A 99 12.16 1.68 4.82
CA SER A 99 13.38 2.26 5.40
C SER A 99 14.63 1.63 4.79
N GLY A 100 15.60 2.45 4.43
CA GLY A 100 16.84 2.03 3.77
C GLY A 100 16.76 1.90 2.25
N GLU A 101 15.57 2.09 1.66
CA GLU A 101 15.40 2.04 0.22
C GLU A 101 15.71 3.40 -0.43
N GLU A 102 16.16 3.35 -1.69
CA GLU A 102 16.47 4.52 -2.48
C GLU A 102 15.96 4.39 -3.93
N LEU A 103 15.66 5.50 -4.56
CA LEU A 103 15.57 5.56 -6.01
C LEU A 103 16.85 6.17 -6.56
N ALA A 104 17.51 5.43 -7.44
CA ALA A 104 18.69 5.91 -8.15
C ALA A 104 18.43 7.25 -8.84
N GLU A 105 19.47 8.06 -8.94
CA GLU A 105 19.39 9.35 -9.61
C GLU A 105 18.84 9.21 -11.03
N LYS A 106 17.89 10.05 -11.34
CA LYS A 106 17.24 10.15 -12.65
C LYS A 106 17.02 11.58 -13.06
N THR A 107 16.88 11.78 -14.37
CA THR A 107 16.49 13.05 -14.96
C THR A 107 15.19 12.85 -15.74
N SER A 108 14.26 13.79 -15.62
CA SER A 108 13.00 13.80 -16.38
C SER A 108 12.95 15.04 -17.28
N PRO A 109 12.47 14.95 -18.52
CA PRO A 109 12.27 16.13 -19.37
C PRO A 109 11.04 16.97 -18.97
N PHE A 110 10.34 16.58 -17.91
CA PHE A 110 9.10 17.23 -17.47
C PHE A 110 9.19 17.62 -16.01
N ASP A 111 8.48 18.69 -15.64
CA ASP A 111 8.27 19.06 -14.25
C ASP A 111 7.52 17.99 -13.49
N ASN A 112 7.96 17.75 -12.25
CA ASN A 112 7.37 16.77 -11.36
C ASN A 112 7.05 17.42 -10.01
N PHE A 113 5.77 17.55 -9.68
CA PHE A 113 5.36 17.93 -8.33
C PHE A 113 5.34 16.69 -7.44
N VAL A 114 6.07 16.75 -6.35
CA VAL A 114 6.13 15.69 -5.32
C VAL A 114 5.57 16.22 -4.02
N GLN A 115 4.68 15.46 -3.40
CA GLN A 115 4.13 15.73 -2.06
C GLN A 115 4.28 14.51 -1.18
N ILE A 116 4.79 14.70 0.04
CA ILE A 116 4.86 13.64 1.05
C ILE A 116 3.51 13.53 1.74
N ILE A 117 2.94 12.33 1.72
CA ILE A 117 1.63 12.03 2.31
C ILE A 117 1.73 11.22 3.60
N ASP A 118 2.90 10.64 3.87
CA ASP A 118 3.22 9.91 5.11
C ASP A 118 4.72 9.82 5.30
N GLY A 119 5.21 10.00 6.54
CA GLY A 119 6.62 9.86 6.89
C GLY A 119 7.50 11.05 6.55
N VAL A 120 8.80 10.77 6.34
CA VAL A 120 9.86 11.77 6.09
C VAL A 120 10.74 11.28 4.94
N ALA A 121 10.91 12.11 3.92
CA ALA A 121 11.73 11.84 2.74
C ALA A 121 12.93 12.78 2.66
N GLU A 122 14.09 12.26 2.30
CA GLU A 122 15.23 13.05 1.83
C GLU A 122 15.21 13.05 0.29
N VAL A 123 15.15 14.23 -0.30
CA VAL A 123 15.16 14.43 -1.75
C VAL A 123 16.39 15.23 -2.12
N VAL A 124 17.20 14.69 -3.03
CA VAL A 124 18.36 15.42 -3.58
C VAL A 124 18.00 15.92 -4.97
N ILE A 125 18.14 17.23 -5.21
CA ILE A 125 17.86 17.87 -6.51
C ILE A 125 19.05 18.76 -6.85
N ASN A 126 19.71 18.54 -7.98
CA ASN A 126 20.91 19.27 -8.39
C ASN A 126 21.95 19.32 -7.25
N GLU A 127 22.27 18.15 -6.65
CA GLU A 127 23.24 18.01 -5.54
C GLU A 127 22.82 18.70 -4.23
N LYS A 128 21.62 19.27 -4.14
CA LYS A 128 21.12 19.93 -2.94
C LYS A 128 20.08 19.05 -2.24
N ASN A 129 20.30 18.83 -0.94
CA ASN A 129 19.41 18.02 -0.10
C ASN A 129 18.22 18.82 0.42
N TYR A 130 17.04 18.21 0.37
CA TYR A 130 15.79 18.72 0.94
C TYR A 130 15.17 17.62 1.82
N LEU A 131 14.86 17.97 3.06
CA LEU A 131 14.14 17.10 3.98
C LEU A 131 12.67 17.50 3.96
N LEU A 132 11.80 16.60 3.47
CA LEU A 132 10.36 16.81 3.35
C LEU A 132 9.62 15.93 4.34
N ARG A 133 8.63 16.49 5.02
CA ARG A 133 7.77 15.82 6.00
C ARG A 133 6.35 15.69 5.43
N THR A 134 5.54 14.87 6.08
CA THR A 134 4.10 14.74 5.73
C THR A 134 3.45 16.11 5.58
N GLY A 135 2.83 16.35 4.42
CA GLY A 135 2.21 17.61 4.03
C GLY A 135 3.10 18.52 3.19
N ASP A 136 4.44 18.37 3.26
CA ASP A 136 5.35 19.16 2.43
C ASP A 136 5.29 18.71 0.96
N GLY A 137 5.50 19.68 0.06
CA GLY A 137 5.62 19.44 -1.37
C GLY A 137 6.74 20.23 -2.01
N ILE A 138 7.29 19.71 -3.09
CA ILE A 138 8.35 20.34 -3.88
C ILE A 138 8.10 20.12 -5.37
N VAL A 139 8.44 21.11 -6.18
CA VAL A 139 8.51 20.96 -7.63
C VAL A 139 9.94 20.65 -8.02
N ILE A 140 10.13 19.51 -8.67
CA ILE A 140 11.39 19.12 -9.30
C ILE A 140 11.33 19.63 -10.74
N PRO A 141 12.19 20.57 -11.14
CA PRO A 141 12.17 21.12 -12.49
C PRO A 141 12.51 20.08 -13.55
N ALA A 142 12.02 20.28 -14.76
CA ALA A 142 12.45 19.52 -15.92
C ALA A 142 13.99 19.54 -16.04
N HIS A 143 14.56 18.42 -16.46
CA HIS A 143 15.99 18.21 -16.64
C HIS A 143 16.87 18.29 -15.37
N ALA A 144 16.29 18.51 -14.18
CA ALA A 144 17.04 18.46 -12.92
C ALA A 144 17.32 17.01 -12.52
N PRO A 145 18.59 16.58 -12.32
CA PRO A 145 18.93 15.31 -11.74
C PRO A 145 18.43 15.25 -10.30
N HIS A 146 17.79 14.15 -9.93
CA HIS A 146 17.21 13.98 -8.60
C HIS A 146 17.16 12.52 -8.17
N CYS A 147 17.26 12.30 -6.87
CA CYS A 147 17.05 10.99 -6.23
C CYS A 147 16.25 11.14 -4.93
N PHE A 148 15.77 10.01 -4.42
CA PHE A 148 15.02 9.91 -3.17
C PHE A 148 15.69 8.89 -2.26
N ASN A 149 15.91 9.25 -0.99
CA ASN A 149 16.49 8.39 0.03
C ASN A 149 15.49 8.21 1.17
N ALA A 150 15.17 6.96 1.50
CA ALA A 150 14.30 6.61 2.60
C ALA A 150 15.11 6.26 3.84
N ASN A 151 15.60 7.25 4.58
CA ASN A 151 16.18 7.02 5.90
C ASN A 151 15.16 6.46 6.88
N GLU A 152 13.88 6.79 6.68
CA GLU A 152 12.69 6.26 7.33
C GLU A 152 11.65 5.93 6.28
N GLN A 153 10.65 5.11 6.62
CA GLN A 153 9.54 4.82 5.72
C GLN A 153 8.78 6.09 5.34
N PHE A 154 8.44 6.24 4.08
CA PHE A 154 7.59 7.33 3.62
C PHE A 154 6.73 6.96 2.43
N LYS A 155 5.65 7.72 2.23
CA LYS A 155 4.81 7.66 1.03
C LYS A 155 4.72 9.02 0.38
N MET A 156 4.75 9.05 -0.94
CA MET A 156 4.65 10.27 -1.71
C MET A 156 3.65 10.16 -2.87
N ILE A 157 3.06 11.29 -3.25
CA ILE A 157 2.40 11.46 -4.54
C ILE A 157 3.38 12.18 -5.46
N SER A 158 3.51 11.67 -6.68
CA SER A 158 4.25 12.29 -7.78
C SER A 158 3.28 12.64 -8.90
N THR A 159 3.29 13.89 -9.34
CA THR A 159 2.48 14.40 -10.45
C THR A 159 3.39 14.95 -11.52
N VAL A 160 3.47 14.25 -12.65
CA VAL A 160 4.26 14.65 -13.82
C VAL A 160 3.33 15.29 -14.85
N ILE A 161 3.68 16.49 -15.30
CA ILE A 161 2.95 17.24 -16.36
C ILE A 161 3.82 17.22 -17.62
N LYS A 162 3.29 16.67 -18.71
CA LYS A 162 4.01 16.45 -19.97
C LYS A 162 3.61 17.44 -21.08
N SER A 163 2.53 18.19 -20.87
CA SER A 163 2.09 19.23 -21.82
C SER A 163 2.82 20.54 -21.60
N GLY A 164 3.00 21.33 -22.66
CA GLY A 164 3.67 22.64 -22.60
C GLY A 164 5.19 22.61 -22.78
N TYR A 165 5.77 21.44 -23.10
CA TYR A 165 7.19 21.27 -23.43
C TYR A 165 7.39 20.92 -24.91
N GLU A 166 6.36 21.13 -25.74
CA GLU A 166 6.42 20.96 -27.18
C GLU A 166 6.86 22.30 -27.78
N ASP A 167 8.14 22.38 -28.19
CA ASP A 167 8.70 23.46 -29.02
C ASP A 167 8.46 23.18 -30.52
#